data_c222859008a78c5197b1da88419adec1
#
_entry.id   c222859008a78c5197b1da88419adec1
#
_cell.length_a   1.000
_cell.length_b   1.000
_cell.length_c   1.000
_cell.angle_alpha   90.00
_cell.angle_beta   90.00
_cell.angle_gamma   90.00
#
_symmetry.space_group_name_H-M   'P 1'
#
loop_
_entity.id
_entity.type
_entity.pdbx_description
1 polymer ?
#
loop_
_entity_poly.entity_id
_entity_poly.type
_entity_poly.pdbx_seq_one_letter_code
_entity_poly.pdbx_strand_id
1 'polypeptide(L)'
;SGQSISAFLQPGNYFEAGISVLDPDVSGKTITALGGQETGDMAGDYYFPSAALKLQLTDHFSFGLLYDQPFGADGEFTSSSAFTSSLGNTEGEVDTQSLSMIFGYQPTENWNIYGGGVYQTIKGDVKLRGTAYGGAAAFGGYNAEIGEDSAVGWLAGLAYQIPEIALKASVTYRSEIEHTVAVDESSVGSGMLTAIMNNPALAGVSATGNTDITTPQSVNLDFQTGIMANTVAFANVRWVNWKDFSIRPYAFGVASKLAGPSVGKPDGFDLVAYTDDQWSANLGVGRKLNDQWAG
;
A
#
# COMPACT_ATOMS: atom_id res chain seq x y z
N SER A 1 3.05 4.63 3.92
CA SER A 1 3.62 5.95 3.58
C SER A 1 2.58 6.84 2.90
N GLY A 2 2.57 8.11 3.23
CA GLY A 2 1.73 9.12 2.59
C GLY A 2 2.26 9.59 1.22
N GLN A 3 3.38 9.07 0.75
CA GLN A 3 4.03 9.45 -0.51
C GLN A 3 4.22 10.97 -0.65
N SER A 4 4.72 11.62 0.40
CA SER A 4 4.88 13.07 0.45
C SER A 4 5.84 13.58 -0.62
N ILE A 5 5.47 14.70 -1.25
CA ILE A 5 6.30 15.43 -2.21
C ILE A 5 7.08 16.58 -1.54
N SER A 6 6.88 16.83 -0.27
CA SER A 6 7.36 18.03 0.41
C SER A 6 8.87 18.21 0.36
N ALA A 7 9.65 17.14 0.40
CA ALA A 7 11.10 17.20 0.28
C ALA A 7 11.56 17.79 -1.07
N PHE A 8 10.88 17.41 -2.15
CA PHE A 8 11.18 17.92 -3.48
C PHE A 8 10.85 19.41 -3.62
N LEU A 9 9.91 19.92 -2.84
CA LEU A 9 9.48 21.31 -2.88
C LEU A 9 10.27 22.23 -1.96
N GLN A 10 11.29 21.71 -1.25
CA GLN A 10 12.16 22.52 -0.41
C GLN A 10 13.05 23.45 -1.25
N PRO A 11 13.40 24.64 -0.72
CA PRO A 11 14.30 25.56 -1.42
C PRO A 11 15.74 25.02 -1.45
N GLY A 12 16.46 25.35 -2.53
CA GLY A 12 17.87 24.98 -2.68
C GLY A 12 18.08 23.47 -2.78
N ASN A 13 19.24 23.00 -2.35
CA ASN A 13 19.54 21.59 -2.23
C ASN A 13 19.07 21.09 -0.87
N TYR A 14 18.43 19.92 -0.87
CA TYR A 14 17.82 19.38 0.33
C TYR A 14 17.98 17.88 0.39
N PHE A 15 18.26 17.37 1.59
CA PHE A 15 18.34 15.93 1.86
C PHE A 15 17.61 15.64 3.17
N GLU A 16 16.84 14.56 3.16
CA GLU A 16 16.27 14.01 4.39
C GLU A 16 16.30 12.49 4.37
N ALA A 17 16.34 11.90 5.54
CA ALA A 17 16.18 10.48 5.75
C ALA A 17 15.47 10.25 7.07
N GLY A 18 14.62 9.24 7.13
CA GLY A 18 13.85 8.97 8.32
C GLY A 18 13.29 7.56 8.34
N ILE A 19 12.77 7.21 9.51
CA ILE A 19 12.04 5.97 9.72
C ILE A 19 10.71 6.34 10.36
N SER A 20 9.61 5.91 9.74
CA SER A 20 8.28 5.98 10.33
C SER A 20 7.94 4.62 10.92
N VAL A 21 7.31 4.65 12.09
CA VAL A 21 6.84 3.44 12.78
C VAL A 21 5.32 3.49 12.80
N LEU A 22 4.69 2.42 12.34
CA LEU A 22 3.28 2.19 12.48
C LEU A 22 3.08 1.05 13.47
N ASP A 23 2.44 1.36 14.59
CA ASP A 23 2.04 0.40 15.63
C ASP A 23 0.51 0.44 15.74
N PRO A 24 -0.21 -0.15 14.77
CA PRO A 24 -1.66 -0.13 14.79
C PRO A 24 -2.20 -1.18 15.75
N ASP A 25 -3.26 -0.84 16.45
CA ASP A 25 -4.07 -1.78 17.22
C ASP A 25 -5.33 -2.08 16.40
N VAL A 26 -5.34 -3.24 15.77
CA VAL A 26 -6.47 -3.70 14.95
C VAL A 26 -7.02 -4.97 15.57
N SER A 27 -8.15 -4.84 16.23
CA SER A 27 -8.83 -5.96 16.89
C SER A 27 -10.30 -6.02 16.48
N GLY A 28 -10.91 -7.14 16.72
CA GLY A 28 -12.30 -7.35 16.38
C GLY A 28 -12.87 -8.59 17.06
N LYS A 29 -14.05 -8.94 16.63
CA LYS A 29 -14.76 -10.11 17.12
C LYS A 29 -15.40 -10.84 15.95
N THR A 30 -15.30 -12.15 15.93
CA THR A 30 -15.99 -12.94 14.90
C THR A 30 -17.52 -12.82 15.08
N ILE A 31 -18.25 -12.91 13.98
CA ILE A 31 -19.73 -12.96 14.04
C ILE A 31 -20.19 -14.20 14.82
N THR A 32 -21.40 -14.14 15.36
CA THR A 32 -21.94 -15.22 16.19
C THR A 32 -21.95 -16.58 15.47
N ALA A 33 -22.19 -16.59 14.17
CA ALA A 33 -22.16 -17.80 13.34
C ALA A 33 -20.78 -18.47 13.29
N LEU A 34 -19.70 -17.71 13.55
CA LEU A 34 -18.32 -18.20 13.60
C LEU A 34 -17.76 -18.29 15.03
N GLY A 35 -18.63 -18.21 16.04
CA GLY A 35 -18.27 -18.40 17.45
C GLY A 35 -18.23 -17.14 18.31
N GLY A 36 -18.29 -15.95 17.73
CA GLY A 36 -18.28 -14.68 18.47
C GLY A 36 -17.02 -14.43 19.29
N GLN A 37 -15.88 -14.98 18.89
CA GLN A 37 -14.61 -14.91 19.61
C GLN A 37 -13.84 -13.61 19.30
N GLU A 38 -13.16 -13.09 20.32
CA GLU A 38 -12.21 -11.99 20.15
C GLU A 38 -11.04 -12.42 19.26
N THR A 39 -10.60 -11.55 18.34
CA THR A 39 -9.49 -11.85 17.44
C THR A 39 -8.13 -11.37 17.97
N GLY A 40 -8.10 -10.56 19.02
CA GLY A 40 -6.88 -9.92 19.50
C GLY A 40 -6.39 -8.83 18.55
N ASP A 41 -5.19 -8.30 18.79
CA ASP A 41 -4.55 -7.36 17.88
C ASP A 41 -4.01 -8.13 16.67
N MET A 42 -4.53 -7.80 15.47
CA MET A 42 -4.22 -8.48 14.21
C MET A 42 -3.10 -7.79 13.44
N ALA A 43 -2.78 -6.54 13.75
CA ALA A 43 -1.79 -5.78 13.01
C ALA A 43 -0.42 -5.88 13.69
N GLY A 44 0.61 -6.18 12.89
CA GLY A 44 2.00 -6.11 13.33
C GLY A 44 2.55 -4.70 13.27
N ASP A 45 3.62 -4.45 14.02
CA ASP A 45 4.39 -3.22 13.92
C ASP A 45 5.03 -3.14 12.54
N TYR A 46 4.98 -1.96 11.93
CA TYR A 46 5.53 -1.76 10.59
C TYR A 46 6.45 -0.54 10.56
N TYR A 47 7.65 -0.75 10.04
CA TYR A 47 8.69 0.28 9.94
C TYR A 47 8.86 0.65 8.47
N PHE A 48 8.76 1.95 8.14
CA PHE A 48 9.01 2.42 6.77
C PHE A 48 10.19 3.38 6.76
N PRO A 49 11.34 2.98 6.23
CA PRO A 49 12.41 3.92 5.92
C PRO A 49 12.01 4.80 4.74
N SER A 50 12.44 6.03 4.76
CA SER A 50 12.31 6.97 3.67
C SER A 50 13.55 7.81 3.52
N ALA A 51 13.84 8.23 2.31
CA ALA A 51 14.95 9.14 2.02
C ALA A 51 14.59 9.99 0.81
N ALA A 52 15.07 11.21 0.80
CA ALA A 52 14.84 12.13 -0.31
C ALA A 52 16.07 13.00 -0.53
N LEU A 53 16.40 13.21 -1.80
CA LEU A 53 17.43 14.14 -2.24
C LEU A 53 16.81 15.08 -3.28
N LYS A 54 16.97 16.38 -3.07
CA LYS A 54 16.54 17.39 -4.03
C LYS A 54 17.72 18.29 -4.37
N LEU A 55 17.96 18.47 -5.67
CA LEU A 55 19.01 19.34 -6.19
C LEU A 55 18.39 20.47 -7.03
N GLN A 56 18.72 21.70 -6.69
CA GLN A 56 18.39 22.86 -7.51
C GLN A 56 19.51 23.05 -8.55
N LEU A 57 19.25 22.60 -9.76
CA LEU A 57 20.28 22.59 -10.82
C LEU A 57 20.54 23.98 -11.40
N THR A 58 19.47 24.73 -11.62
CA THR A 58 19.48 26.13 -12.03
C THR A 58 18.36 26.88 -11.32
N ASP A 59 18.21 28.19 -11.57
CA ASP A 59 17.09 28.95 -11.01
C ASP A 59 15.72 28.47 -11.51
N HIS A 60 15.69 27.72 -12.62
CA HIS A 60 14.46 27.26 -13.25
C HIS A 60 14.28 25.75 -13.26
N PHE A 61 15.30 24.98 -12.92
CA PHE A 61 15.23 23.52 -13.00
C PHE A 61 15.71 22.85 -11.71
N SER A 62 14.99 21.84 -11.30
CA SER A 62 15.31 21.01 -10.15
C SER A 62 15.20 19.53 -10.48
N PHE A 63 15.86 18.71 -9.67
CA PHE A 63 15.88 17.27 -9.75
C PHE A 63 15.68 16.68 -8.37
N GLY A 64 14.94 15.57 -8.29
CA GLY A 64 14.74 14.88 -7.02
C GLY A 64 14.76 13.38 -7.16
N LEU A 65 15.22 12.73 -6.09
CA LEU A 65 15.10 11.29 -5.88
C LEU A 65 14.38 11.08 -4.55
N LEU A 66 13.26 10.37 -4.59
CA LEU A 66 12.48 10.04 -3.41
C LEU A 66 12.35 8.53 -3.29
N TYR A 67 12.80 8.00 -2.16
CA TYR A 67 12.62 6.60 -1.79
C TYR A 67 11.59 6.49 -0.69
N ASP A 68 10.61 5.63 -0.87
CA ASP A 68 9.64 5.29 0.17
C ASP A 68 9.09 3.86 0.00
N GLN A 69 8.29 3.46 0.97
CA GLN A 69 7.55 2.19 0.96
C GLN A 69 6.06 2.51 1.02
N PRO A 70 5.42 2.75 -0.14
CA PRO A 70 4.10 3.38 -0.19
C PRO A 70 2.97 2.49 0.28
N PHE A 71 3.08 1.18 0.05
CA PHE A 71 2.03 0.21 0.37
C PHE A 71 2.66 -0.97 1.08
N GLY A 72 2.32 -1.14 2.34
CA GLY A 72 2.80 -2.24 3.14
C GLY A 72 1.77 -2.61 4.19
N ALA A 73 1.72 -3.88 4.51
CA ALA A 73 0.89 -4.40 5.57
C ALA A 73 1.51 -5.67 6.15
N ASP A 74 1.35 -5.85 7.44
CA ASP A 74 1.72 -7.05 8.17
C ASP A 74 0.62 -7.30 9.20
N GLY A 75 -0.01 -8.46 9.12
CA GLY A 75 -1.10 -8.82 10.00
C GLY A 75 -1.15 -10.31 10.27
N GLU A 76 -1.49 -10.66 11.50
CA GLU A 76 -1.66 -12.05 11.94
C GLU A 76 -2.76 -12.12 12.99
N PHE A 77 -3.63 -13.13 12.88
CA PHE A 77 -4.59 -13.46 13.93
C PHE A 77 -3.90 -14.29 15.00
N THR A 78 -3.58 -13.68 16.13
CA THR A 78 -2.81 -14.30 17.20
C THR A 78 -3.65 -14.98 18.27
N SER A 79 -4.91 -14.59 18.41
CA SER A 79 -5.86 -15.21 19.36
C SER A 79 -6.61 -16.36 18.71
N SER A 80 -6.85 -17.42 19.47
CA SER A 80 -7.65 -18.56 19.02
C SER A 80 -9.04 -18.11 18.57
N SER A 81 -9.40 -18.33 17.31
CA SER A 81 -10.65 -17.88 16.71
C SER A 81 -10.98 -18.67 15.43
N ALA A 82 -11.99 -18.23 14.68
CA ALA A 82 -12.33 -18.79 13.37
C ALA A 82 -11.24 -18.55 12.31
N PHE A 83 -10.23 -17.70 12.57
CA PHE A 83 -9.11 -17.41 11.69
C PHE A 83 -7.82 -18.13 12.12
N THR A 84 -7.88 -19.03 13.08
CA THR A 84 -6.75 -19.83 13.55
C THR A 84 -7.11 -21.32 13.57
N SER A 85 -6.09 -22.18 13.49
CA SER A 85 -6.26 -23.63 13.59
C SER A 85 -4.99 -24.28 14.14
N SER A 86 -5.02 -25.62 14.29
CA SER A 86 -3.83 -26.41 14.63
C SER A 86 -2.73 -26.34 13.56
N LEU A 87 -3.07 -25.92 12.33
CA LEU A 87 -2.12 -25.74 11.22
C LEU A 87 -1.44 -24.36 11.25
N GLY A 88 -1.88 -23.47 12.12
CA GLY A 88 -1.32 -22.10 12.25
C GLY A 88 -2.40 -21.03 12.28
N ASN A 89 -1.97 -19.80 12.07
CA ASN A 89 -2.81 -18.61 12.09
C ASN A 89 -2.96 -18.03 10.70
N THR A 90 -4.09 -17.37 10.44
CA THR A 90 -4.23 -16.52 9.25
C THR A 90 -3.29 -15.33 9.38
N GLU A 91 -2.46 -15.13 8.38
CA GLU A 91 -1.51 -14.02 8.32
C GLU A 91 -1.34 -13.51 6.89
N GLY A 92 -0.93 -12.26 6.76
CA GLY A 92 -0.64 -11.64 5.49
C GLY A 92 0.42 -10.57 5.63
N GLU A 93 1.34 -10.51 4.67
CA GLU A 93 2.38 -9.51 4.58
C GLU A 93 2.52 -9.08 3.14
N VAL A 94 2.57 -7.76 2.91
CA VAL A 94 2.83 -7.16 1.61
C VAL A 94 3.85 -6.04 1.80
N ASP A 95 4.90 -6.06 0.98
CA ASP A 95 5.96 -5.05 0.97
C ASP A 95 6.08 -4.43 -0.40
N THR A 96 6.08 -3.10 -0.45
CA THR A 96 6.39 -2.34 -1.66
C THR A 96 7.53 -1.37 -1.39
N GLN A 97 8.34 -1.13 -2.41
CA GLN A 97 9.41 -0.14 -2.38
C GLN A 97 9.33 0.68 -3.65
N SER A 98 9.44 2.00 -3.53
CA SER A 98 9.38 2.91 -4.68
C SER A 98 10.55 3.88 -4.66
N LEU A 99 11.16 4.07 -5.82
CA LEU A 99 12.12 5.12 -6.09
C LEU A 99 11.53 6.03 -7.17
N SER A 100 11.31 7.29 -6.83
CA SER A 100 10.79 8.29 -7.76
C SER A 100 11.92 9.21 -8.22
N MET A 101 12.03 9.41 -9.53
CA MET A 101 12.94 10.34 -10.16
C MET A 101 12.12 11.48 -10.73
N ILE A 102 12.31 12.69 -10.21
CA ILE A 102 11.44 13.83 -10.47
C ILE A 102 12.25 14.98 -11.05
N PHE A 103 11.71 15.60 -12.10
CA PHE A 103 12.22 16.84 -12.67
C PHE A 103 11.19 17.95 -12.46
N GLY A 104 11.65 19.09 -12.01
CA GLY A 104 10.83 20.26 -11.78
C GLY A 104 11.26 21.43 -12.65
N TYR A 105 10.27 22.18 -13.15
CA TYR A 105 10.45 23.42 -13.87
C TYR A 105 9.82 24.56 -13.08
N GLN A 106 10.62 25.56 -12.77
CA GLN A 106 10.22 26.77 -12.06
C GLN A 106 10.29 27.95 -13.03
N PRO A 107 9.19 28.27 -13.75
CA PRO A 107 9.15 29.44 -14.64
C PRO A 107 9.34 30.75 -13.87
N THR A 108 8.87 30.80 -12.66
CA THR A 108 9.08 31.88 -11.68
C THR A 108 9.40 31.27 -10.31
N GLU A 109 9.76 32.09 -9.33
CA GLU A 109 9.96 31.63 -7.95
C GLU A 109 8.66 31.13 -7.27
N ASN A 110 7.50 31.45 -7.87
CA ASN A 110 6.19 31.09 -7.32
C ASN A 110 5.66 29.74 -7.83
N TRP A 111 6.05 29.32 -9.03
CA TRP A 111 5.50 28.13 -9.68
C TRP A 111 6.52 27.03 -9.84
N ASN A 112 6.07 25.81 -9.62
CA ASN A 112 6.84 24.59 -9.90
C ASN A 112 5.94 23.57 -10.57
N ILE A 113 6.29 23.21 -11.80
CA ILE A 113 5.62 22.16 -12.59
C ILE A 113 6.57 20.98 -12.60
N TYR A 114 6.15 19.83 -12.14
CA TYR A 114 7.04 18.69 -11.99
C TYR A 114 6.42 17.39 -12.46
N GLY A 115 7.28 16.45 -12.79
CA GLY A 115 6.88 15.11 -13.16
C GLY A 115 8.08 14.18 -13.20
N GLY A 116 7.83 12.90 -13.29
CA GLY A 116 8.88 11.93 -13.32
C GLY A 116 8.41 10.49 -13.38
N GLY A 117 9.39 9.59 -13.36
CA GLY A 117 9.18 8.15 -13.35
C GLY A 117 9.26 7.57 -11.95
N VAL A 118 8.52 6.50 -11.73
CA VAL A 118 8.51 5.74 -10.48
C VAL A 118 8.87 4.30 -10.79
N TYR A 119 9.92 3.80 -10.14
CA TYR A 119 10.29 2.39 -10.16
C TYR A 119 9.81 1.76 -8.86
N GLN A 120 8.98 0.71 -8.96
CA GLN A 120 8.37 0.08 -7.80
C GLN A 120 8.57 -1.42 -7.81
N THR A 121 8.89 -1.99 -6.64
CA THR A 121 8.91 -3.43 -6.41
C THR A 121 7.81 -3.84 -5.46
N ILE A 122 7.28 -5.04 -5.64
CA ILE A 122 6.26 -5.64 -4.77
C ILE A 122 6.61 -7.09 -4.47
N LYS A 123 6.35 -7.51 -3.24
CA LYS A 123 6.41 -8.91 -2.80
C LYS A 123 5.45 -9.11 -1.64
N GLY A 124 5.11 -10.37 -1.34
CA GLY A 124 4.25 -10.65 -0.19
C GLY A 124 4.01 -12.13 0.01
N ASP A 125 3.32 -12.45 1.09
CA ASP A 125 2.80 -13.78 1.36
C ASP A 125 1.46 -13.71 2.10
N VAL A 126 0.66 -14.77 1.97
CA VAL A 126 -0.65 -14.89 2.62
C VAL A 126 -0.86 -16.33 3.05
N LYS A 127 -1.38 -16.52 4.26
CA LYS A 127 -1.84 -17.81 4.78
C LYS A 127 -3.25 -17.67 5.30
N LEU A 128 -4.15 -18.55 4.85
CA LEU A 128 -5.52 -18.64 5.33
C LEU A 128 -5.67 -19.87 6.23
N ARG A 129 -6.20 -19.68 7.41
CA ARG A 129 -6.40 -20.74 8.41
C ARG A 129 -7.74 -20.57 9.11
N GLY A 130 -8.29 -21.70 9.59
CA GLY A 130 -9.46 -21.69 10.44
C GLY A 130 -10.79 -21.87 9.73
N THR A 131 -11.86 -21.90 10.52
CA THR A 131 -13.22 -22.19 10.06
C THR A 131 -13.86 -21.05 9.25
N ALA A 132 -13.35 -19.84 9.37
CA ALA A 132 -13.79 -18.71 8.55
C ALA A 132 -13.58 -18.96 7.05
N TYR A 133 -12.62 -19.82 6.69
CA TYR A 133 -12.30 -20.20 5.31
C TYR A 133 -12.72 -21.64 4.98
N GLY A 134 -13.64 -22.21 5.76
CA GLY A 134 -14.14 -23.58 5.58
C GLY A 134 -13.25 -24.67 6.17
N GLY A 135 -12.26 -24.32 7.00
CA GLY A 135 -11.30 -25.24 7.56
C GLY A 135 -10.30 -25.80 6.53
N ALA A 136 -9.49 -26.77 6.94
CA ALA A 136 -8.46 -27.39 6.09
C ALA A 136 -9.01 -28.14 4.86
N ALA A 137 -10.29 -28.49 4.87
CA ALA A 137 -10.95 -29.13 3.72
C ALA A 137 -11.35 -28.15 2.60
N ALA A 138 -11.27 -26.84 2.84
CA ALA A 138 -11.53 -25.79 1.86
C ALA A 138 -10.31 -24.86 1.76
N PHE A 139 -10.46 -23.56 2.07
CA PHE A 139 -9.38 -22.58 1.96
C PHE A 139 -8.57 -22.39 3.25
N GLY A 140 -8.95 -23.04 4.36
CA GLY A 140 -8.29 -22.91 5.66
C GLY A 140 -6.89 -23.50 5.79
N GLY A 141 -6.30 -23.99 4.72
CA GLY A 141 -4.91 -24.44 4.62
C GLY A 141 -4.15 -23.76 3.47
N TYR A 142 -4.76 -22.77 2.84
CA TYR A 142 -4.22 -22.09 1.66
C TYR A 142 -3.02 -21.22 2.02
N ASN A 143 -1.98 -21.28 1.17
CA ASN A 143 -0.82 -20.42 1.21
C ASN A 143 -0.60 -19.82 -0.18
N ALA A 144 -0.22 -18.54 -0.22
CA ALA A 144 0.25 -17.88 -1.43
C ALA A 144 1.55 -17.14 -1.13
N GLU A 145 2.58 -17.42 -1.91
CA GLU A 145 3.83 -16.67 -1.88
C GLU A 145 3.93 -15.85 -3.16
N ILE A 146 3.93 -14.52 -3.00
CA ILE A 146 3.99 -13.57 -4.10
C ILE A 146 5.44 -13.22 -4.34
N GLY A 147 6.00 -13.69 -5.46
CA GLY A 147 7.37 -13.41 -5.87
C GLY A 147 7.58 -11.92 -6.14
N GLU A 148 8.81 -11.46 -5.91
CA GLU A 148 9.16 -10.07 -6.16
C GLU A 148 9.04 -9.73 -7.65
N ASP A 149 8.39 -8.60 -7.95
CA ASP A 149 8.27 -8.04 -9.29
C ASP A 149 8.57 -6.55 -9.25
N SER A 150 9.12 -6.04 -10.35
CA SER A 150 9.37 -4.62 -10.53
C SER A 150 8.60 -4.09 -11.73
N ALA A 151 8.09 -2.88 -11.59
CA ALA A 151 7.37 -2.18 -12.64
C ALA A 151 7.56 -0.69 -12.54
N VAL A 152 7.16 0.04 -13.58
CA VAL A 152 7.37 1.48 -13.71
C VAL A 152 6.02 2.18 -13.83
N GLY A 153 5.89 3.29 -13.13
CA GLY A 153 4.79 4.23 -13.25
C GLY A 153 5.32 5.65 -13.44
N TRP A 154 4.43 6.61 -13.25
CA TRP A 154 4.79 8.02 -13.37
C TRP A 154 4.03 8.87 -12.36
N LEU A 155 4.53 10.08 -12.15
CA LEU A 155 3.85 11.10 -11.36
C LEU A 155 3.94 12.45 -12.06
N ALA A 156 3.00 13.31 -11.75
CA ALA A 156 3.01 14.71 -12.23
C ALA A 156 2.33 15.59 -11.18
N GLY A 157 2.77 16.83 -11.11
CA GLY A 157 2.21 17.76 -10.15
C GLY A 157 2.50 19.21 -10.47
N LEU A 158 1.88 20.05 -9.67
CA LEU A 158 1.96 21.49 -9.74
C LEU A 158 2.02 22.05 -8.32
N ALA A 159 2.94 22.99 -8.09
CA ALA A 159 3.04 23.69 -6.82
C ALA A 159 3.07 25.20 -7.05
N TYR A 160 2.40 25.90 -6.15
CA TYR A 160 2.44 27.37 -6.05
C TYR A 160 2.92 27.78 -4.67
N GLN A 161 3.79 28.76 -4.61
CA GLN A 161 4.32 29.26 -3.34
C GLN A 161 4.49 30.77 -3.31
N ILE A 162 4.33 31.32 -2.13
CA ILE A 162 4.72 32.70 -1.78
C ILE A 162 5.65 32.58 -0.58
N PRO A 163 6.98 32.56 -0.79
CA PRO A 163 7.95 32.30 0.29
C PRO A 163 7.86 33.30 1.43
N GLU A 164 7.52 34.55 1.14
CA GLU A 164 7.46 35.65 2.11
C GLU A 164 6.45 35.40 3.23
N ILE A 165 5.40 34.66 2.94
CA ILE A 165 4.36 34.31 3.94
C ILE A 165 4.33 32.82 4.24
N ALA A 166 5.36 32.09 3.82
CA ALA A 166 5.45 30.62 3.94
C ALA A 166 4.24 29.87 3.35
N LEU A 167 3.59 30.46 2.34
CA LEU A 167 2.48 29.82 1.65
C LEU A 167 3.01 28.86 0.59
N LYS A 168 2.48 27.64 0.61
CA LYS A 168 2.78 26.60 -0.37
C LYS A 168 1.54 25.76 -0.57
N ALA A 169 1.15 25.54 -1.81
CA ALA A 169 0.05 24.66 -2.18
C ALA A 169 0.51 23.75 -3.33
N SER A 170 0.22 22.47 -3.25
CA SER A 170 0.58 21.54 -4.31
C SER A 170 -0.48 20.49 -4.55
N VAL A 171 -0.53 20.00 -5.77
CA VAL A 171 -1.30 18.83 -6.16
C VAL A 171 -0.37 17.86 -6.88
N THR A 172 -0.37 16.61 -6.46
CA THR A 172 0.46 15.56 -7.04
C THR A 172 -0.41 14.36 -7.38
N TYR A 173 -0.38 13.96 -8.63
CA TYR A 173 -0.98 12.72 -9.12
C TYR A 173 0.09 11.66 -9.28
N ARG A 174 -0.19 10.45 -8.80
CA ARG A 174 0.63 9.26 -9.04
C ARG A 174 -0.18 8.23 -9.79
N SER A 175 0.40 7.70 -10.87
CA SER A 175 -0.26 6.68 -11.67
C SER A 175 -0.41 5.37 -10.90
N GLU A 176 -1.38 4.57 -11.31
CA GLU A 176 -1.37 3.15 -10.96
C GLU A 176 -0.15 2.47 -11.60
N ILE A 177 0.32 1.39 -10.97
CA ILE A 177 1.46 0.60 -11.45
C ILE A 177 1.02 -0.85 -11.53
N GLU A 178 1.08 -1.42 -12.72
CA GLU A 178 0.72 -2.82 -12.96
C GLU A 178 1.94 -3.72 -12.80
N HIS A 179 1.83 -4.68 -11.88
CA HIS A 179 2.81 -5.74 -11.66
C HIS A 179 2.26 -7.06 -12.16
N THR A 180 3.09 -7.82 -12.86
CA THR A 180 2.82 -9.22 -13.16
C THR A 180 3.74 -10.06 -12.28
N VAL A 181 3.16 -10.69 -11.26
CA VAL A 181 3.91 -11.43 -10.24
C VAL A 181 3.77 -12.93 -10.44
N ALA A 182 4.84 -13.66 -10.15
CA ALA A 182 4.77 -15.11 -10.02
C ALA A 182 4.26 -15.43 -8.61
N VAL A 183 3.19 -16.21 -8.52
CA VAL A 183 2.59 -16.63 -7.25
C VAL A 183 2.71 -18.12 -7.11
N ASP A 184 3.35 -18.57 -6.02
CA ASP A 184 3.35 -19.97 -5.61
C ASP A 184 2.20 -20.20 -4.64
N GLU A 185 1.27 -21.07 -5.05
CA GLU A 185 0.10 -21.42 -4.27
C GLU A 185 0.22 -22.86 -3.78
N SER A 186 -0.11 -23.06 -2.52
CA SER A 186 -0.10 -24.39 -1.91
C SER A 186 -1.23 -24.52 -0.89
N SER A 187 -1.52 -25.75 -0.51
CA SER A 187 -2.50 -26.05 0.52
C SER A 187 -1.93 -27.07 1.49
N VAL A 188 -2.10 -26.82 2.78
CA VAL A 188 -1.76 -27.78 3.84
C VAL A 188 -2.96 -28.68 4.09
N GLY A 189 -2.75 -29.99 4.06
CA GLY A 189 -3.84 -30.97 4.23
C GLY A 189 -4.63 -31.24 2.96
N SER A 190 -5.90 -31.55 3.10
CA SER A 190 -6.78 -31.98 1.98
C SER A 190 -7.70 -30.84 1.49
N GLY A 191 -7.16 -29.60 1.41
CA GLY A 191 -7.95 -28.42 1.04
C GLY A 191 -8.45 -28.43 -0.41
N MET A 192 -9.32 -27.46 -0.73
CA MET A 192 -9.91 -27.28 -2.06
C MET A 192 -8.85 -27.16 -3.16
N LEU A 193 -7.76 -26.47 -2.90
CA LEU A 193 -6.66 -26.33 -3.86
C LEU A 193 -6.02 -27.67 -4.18
N THR A 194 -5.77 -28.51 -3.16
CA THR A 194 -5.23 -29.87 -3.35
C THR A 194 -6.19 -30.76 -4.18
N ALA A 195 -7.50 -30.66 -3.91
CA ALA A 195 -8.51 -31.37 -4.67
C ALA A 195 -8.52 -30.94 -6.15
N ILE A 196 -8.35 -29.67 -6.44
CA ILE A 196 -8.25 -29.18 -7.81
C ILE A 196 -6.99 -29.72 -8.51
N MET A 197 -5.84 -29.64 -7.85
CA MET A 197 -4.56 -30.09 -8.42
C MET A 197 -4.56 -31.60 -8.72
N ASN A 198 -5.34 -32.38 -7.98
CA ASN A 198 -5.46 -33.85 -8.17
C ASN A 198 -6.62 -34.27 -9.08
N ASN A 199 -7.41 -33.33 -9.58
CA ASN A 199 -8.55 -33.62 -10.44
C ASN A 199 -8.15 -33.65 -11.93
N PRO A 200 -8.22 -34.80 -12.63
CA PRO A 200 -7.84 -34.85 -14.04
C PRO A 200 -8.69 -33.96 -14.96
N ALA A 201 -9.94 -33.64 -14.57
CA ALA A 201 -10.82 -32.77 -15.34
C ALA A 201 -10.32 -31.32 -15.33
N LEU A 202 -9.45 -30.95 -14.38
CA LEU A 202 -8.83 -29.63 -14.24
C LEU A 202 -7.34 -29.67 -14.61
N ALA A 203 -6.95 -30.62 -15.47
CA ALA A 203 -5.59 -30.71 -15.98
C ALA A 203 -5.18 -29.35 -16.64
N GLY A 204 -4.01 -28.83 -16.26
CA GLY A 204 -3.54 -27.55 -16.73
C GLY A 204 -3.67 -26.41 -15.68
N VAL A 205 -4.41 -26.61 -14.60
CA VAL A 205 -4.36 -25.72 -13.45
C VAL A 205 -3.02 -25.94 -12.73
N SER A 206 -2.24 -24.89 -12.57
CA SER A 206 -0.92 -24.96 -11.94
C SER A 206 -0.93 -24.32 -10.56
N ALA A 207 -0.14 -24.87 -9.63
CA ALA A 207 0.12 -24.24 -8.33
C ALA A 207 1.02 -23.00 -8.45
N THR A 208 1.70 -22.84 -9.57
CA THR A 208 2.48 -21.66 -9.92
C THR A 208 1.88 -20.99 -11.15
N GLY A 209 1.76 -19.69 -11.13
CA GLY A 209 1.22 -18.94 -12.27
C GLY A 209 1.48 -17.45 -12.09
N ASN A 210 1.21 -16.68 -13.14
CA ASN A 210 1.32 -15.24 -13.09
C ASN A 210 -0.02 -14.61 -12.69
N THR A 211 0.07 -13.59 -11.87
CA THR A 211 -1.08 -12.81 -11.40
C THR A 211 -0.77 -11.35 -11.57
N ASP A 212 -1.73 -10.58 -12.11
CA ASP A 212 -1.59 -9.14 -12.23
C ASP A 212 -2.03 -8.47 -10.93
N ILE A 213 -1.16 -7.62 -10.40
CA ILE A 213 -1.44 -6.79 -9.23
C ILE A 213 -1.16 -5.35 -9.62
N THR A 214 -2.19 -4.50 -9.60
CA THR A 214 -2.07 -3.09 -9.92
C THR A 214 -2.14 -2.28 -8.62
N THR A 215 -1.04 -1.60 -8.26
CA THR A 215 -1.07 -0.68 -7.13
C THR A 215 -1.84 0.58 -7.50
N PRO A 216 -2.62 1.16 -6.57
CA PRO A 216 -3.60 2.17 -6.90
C PRO A 216 -2.99 3.51 -7.29
N GLN A 217 -3.69 4.24 -8.14
CA GLN A 217 -3.44 5.65 -8.38
C GLN A 217 -3.83 6.48 -7.16
N SER A 218 -3.20 7.64 -7.03
CA SER A 218 -3.46 8.53 -5.89
C SER A 218 -3.34 10.00 -6.27
N VAL A 219 -4.00 10.85 -5.49
CA VAL A 219 -3.88 12.30 -5.55
C VAL A 219 -3.60 12.83 -4.16
N ASN A 220 -2.54 13.63 -4.03
CA ASN A 220 -2.22 14.36 -2.82
C ASN A 220 -2.45 15.85 -3.05
N LEU A 221 -3.18 16.49 -2.14
CA LEU A 221 -3.31 17.93 -2.03
C LEU A 221 -2.60 18.37 -0.75
N ASP A 222 -1.60 19.22 -0.87
CA ASP A 222 -0.83 19.74 0.25
C ASP A 222 -0.96 21.26 0.30
N PHE A 223 -1.21 21.78 1.49
CA PHE A 223 -1.32 23.23 1.73
C PHE A 223 -0.58 23.60 2.99
N GLN A 224 0.14 24.71 2.94
CA GLN A 224 0.84 25.31 4.07
C GLN A 224 0.72 26.83 3.99
N THR A 225 0.56 27.49 5.12
CA THR A 225 0.65 28.94 5.21
C THR A 225 1.25 29.39 6.54
N GLY A 226 1.93 30.51 6.54
CA GLY A 226 2.35 31.20 7.77
C GLY A 226 1.13 31.81 8.46
N ILE A 227 1.03 31.63 9.77
CA ILE A 227 -0.06 32.18 10.59
C ILE A 227 0.44 33.20 11.61
N MET A 228 1.70 33.09 11.99
CA MET A 228 2.40 34.09 12.82
C MET A 228 3.91 33.84 12.66
N ALA A 229 4.72 34.70 13.29
CA ALA A 229 6.18 34.57 13.24
C ALA A 229 6.63 33.18 13.67
N ASN A 230 7.50 32.56 12.85
CA ASN A 230 8.05 31.22 13.08
C ASN A 230 7.01 30.09 13.21
N THR A 231 5.78 30.31 12.76
CA THR A 231 4.70 29.34 12.88
C THR A 231 3.96 29.20 11.56
N VAL A 232 3.78 27.95 11.13
CA VAL A 232 3.03 27.59 9.93
C VAL A 232 1.89 26.64 10.29
N ALA A 233 0.76 26.80 9.62
CA ALA A 233 -0.30 25.82 9.61
C ALA A 233 -0.23 25.03 8.30
N PHE A 234 -0.46 23.74 8.36
CA PHE A 234 -0.49 22.88 7.18
C PHE A 234 -1.67 21.93 7.20
N ALA A 235 -2.11 21.57 6.01
CA ALA A 235 -3.15 20.61 5.80
C ALA A 235 -2.80 19.75 4.58
N ASN A 236 -3.16 18.49 4.61
CA ASN A 236 -3.12 17.67 3.42
C ASN A 236 -4.36 16.81 3.31
N VAL A 237 -4.72 16.48 2.07
CA VAL A 237 -5.77 15.54 1.73
C VAL A 237 -5.20 14.56 0.73
N ARG A 238 -5.40 13.28 0.98
CA ARG A 238 -4.94 12.22 0.10
C ARG A 238 -6.11 11.32 -0.30
N TRP A 239 -6.22 11.08 -1.59
CA TRP A 239 -7.13 10.09 -2.16
C TRP A 239 -6.32 8.95 -2.78
N VAL A 240 -6.70 7.71 -2.48
CA VAL A 240 -6.11 6.50 -3.06
C VAL A 240 -7.24 5.62 -3.61
N ASN A 241 -7.12 5.24 -4.85
CA ASN A 241 -8.15 4.45 -5.55
C ASN A 241 -8.05 2.96 -5.18
N TRP A 242 -8.32 2.64 -3.93
CA TRP A 242 -8.33 1.26 -3.45
C TRP A 242 -9.50 0.43 -3.97
N LYS A 243 -10.59 1.07 -4.35
CA LYS A 243 -11.78 0.39 -4.86
C LYS A 243 -11.51 -0.51 -6.05
N ASP A 244 -10.56 -0.14 -6.90
CA ASP A 244 -10.19 -0.92 -8.09
C ASP A 244 -9.04 -1.91 -7.83
N PHE A 245 -8.56 -2.01 -6.58
CA PHE A 245 -7.51 -2.93 -6.20
C PHE A 245 -8.08 -4.28 -5.83
N SER A 246 -7.54 -5.35 -6.43
CA SER A 246 -7.86 -6.74 -6.06
C SER A 246 -6.69 -7.66 -6.37
N ILE A 247 -6.62 -8.78 -5.66
CA ILE A 247 -5.65 -9.85 -5.91
C ILE A 247 -6.43 -11.16 -6.03
N ARG A 248 -6.34 -11.79 -7.22
CA ARG A 248 -6.92 -13.11 -7.45
C ARG A 248 -5.83 -14.03 -8.04
N PRO A 249 -5.09 -14.76 -7.18
CA PRO A 249 -4.10 -15.72 -7.65
C PRO A 249 -4.73 -16.77 -8.56
N TYR A 250 -3.96 -17.32 -9.49
CA TYR A 250 -4.50 -18.17 -10.56
C TYR A 250 -5.27 -19.38 -10.03
N ALA A 251 -4.65 -20.23 -9.22
CA ALA A 251 -5.30 -21.43 -8.69
C ALA A 251 -6.40 -21.10 -7.68
N PHE A 252 -6.20 -20.08 -6.84
CA PHE A 252 -7.24 -19.57 -5.95
C PHE A 252 -8.47 -19.09 -6.74
N GLY A 253 -8.26 -18.41 -7.87
CA GLY A 253 -9.34 -17.95 -8.73
C GLY A 253 -10.16 -19.10 -9.29
N VAL A 254 -9.52 -20.18 -9.74
CA VAL A 254 -10.21 -21.40 -10.20
C VAL A 254 -11.02 -22.03 -9.06
N ALA A 255 -10.41 -22.20 -7.89
CA ALA A 255 -11.08 -22.75 -6.71
C ALA A 255 -12.28 -21.89 -6.28
N SER A 256 -12.13 -20.56 -6.31
CA SER A 256 -13.19 -19.63 -5.94
C SER A 256 -14.41 -19.72 -6.88
N LYS A 257 -14.19 -19.96 -8.17
CA LYS A 257 -15.27 -20.17 -9.14
C LYS A 257 -16.02 -21.48 -8.91
N LEU A 258 -15.34 -22.51 -8.42
CA LEU A 258 -15.97 -23.77 -8.06
C LEU A 258 -16.79 -23.68 -6.76
N ALA A 259 -16.30 -22.95 -5.77
CA ALA A 259 -16.96 -22.76 -4.48
C ALA A 259 -17.95 -21.60 -4.45
N GLY A 260 -17.81 -20.64 -5.36
CA GLY A 260 -18.55 -19.39 -5.36
C GLY A 260 -20.07 -19.54 -5.41
N PRO A 261 -20.66 -20.40 -6.26
CA PRO A 261 -22.11 -20.58 -6.33
C PRO A 261 -22.76 -20.96 -4.99
N SER A 262 -22.06 -21.74 -4.16
CA SER A 262 -22.56 -22.16 -2.85
C SER A 262 -22.53 -21.04 -1.79
N VAL A 263 -21.81 -19.95 -2.05
CA VAL A 263 -21.74 -18.77 -1.15
C VAL A 263 -22.29 -17.49 -1.81
N GLY A 264 -23.07 -17.63 -2.91
CA GLY A 264 -23.70 -16.52 -3.60
C GLY A 264 -22.78 -15.70 -4.49
N LYS A 265 -21.64 -16.23 -4.91
CA LYS A 265 -20.64 -15.57 -5.77
C LYS A 265 -20.32 -16.43 -7.00
N PRO A 266 -21.23 -16.49 -8.01
CA PRO A 266 -21.09 -17.42 -9.14
C PRO A 266 -19.86 -17.19 -10.01
N ASP A 267 -19.32 -15.97 -10.04
CA ASP A 267 -18.10 -15.62 -10.80
C ASP A 267 -16.81 -15.81 -9.97
N GLY A 268 -16.91 -16.42 -8.77
CA GLY A 268 -15.80 -16.56 -7.84
C GLY A 268 -15.58 -15.32 -6.98
N PHE A 269 -14.46 -15.28 -6.29
CA PHE A 269 -14.09 -14.17 -5.41
C PHE A 269 -12.57 -13.98 -5.40
N ASP A 270 -12.15 -12.79 -4.97
CA ASP A 270 -10.74 -12.43 -4.88
C ASP A 270 -10.15 -12.84 -3.52
N LEU A 271 -8.85 -13.07 -3.47
CA LEU A 271 -8.13 -13.26 -2.22
C LEU A 271 -8.10 -11.95 -1.41
N VAL A 272 -7.87 -10.83 -2.09
CA VAL A 272 -7.91 -9.49 -1.52
C VAL A 272 -8.73 -8.61 -2.45
N ALA A 273 -9.66 -7.85 -1.89
CA ALA A 273 -10.43 -6.83 -2.61
C ALA A 273 -10.87 -5.72 -1.66
N TYR A 274 -10.99 -4.52 -2.20
CA TYR A 274 -11.48 -3.35 -1.48
C TYR A 274 -12.78 -2.85 -2.11
N THR A 275 -13.71 -2.39 -1.29
CA THR A 275 -15.01 -1.90 -1.74
C THR A 275 -15.04 -0.39 -1.94
N ASP A 276 -14.14 0.33 -1.30
CA ASP A 276 -14.13 1.79 -1.27
C ASP A 276 -12.73 2.35 -1.48
N ASP A 277 -12.68 3.56 -2.03
CA ASP A 277 -11.46 4.36 -2.07
C ASP A 277 -11.12 4.86 -0.66
N GLN A 278 -9.85 5.11 -0.42
CA GLN A 278 -9.39 5.68 0.83
C GLN A 278 -9.19 7.18 0.70
N TRP A 279 -9.76 7.92 1.65
CA TRP A 279 -9.52 9.33 1.85
C TRP A 279 -8.87 9.54 3.20
N SER A 280 -7.82 10.35 3.23
CA SER A 280 -7.18 10.76 4.48
C SER A 280 -6.94 12.25 4.47
N ALA A 281 -7.01 12.85 5.65
CA ALA A 281 -6.76 14.27 5.84
C ALA A 281 -5.96 14.47 7.12
N ASN A 282 -4.99 15.38 7.06
CA ASN A 282 -4.18 15.75 8.21
C ASN A 282 -4.16 17.27 8.34
N LEU A 283 -4.21 17.74 9.58
CA LEU A 283 -4.04 19.15 9.95
C LEU A 283 -2.91 19.22 10.97
N GLY A 284 -2.10 20.25 10.88
CA GLY A 284 -1.02 20.41 11.83
C GLY A 284 -0.51 21.84 11.90
N VAL A 285 0.33 22.05 12.89
CA VAL A 285 1.02 23.32 13.11
C VAL A 285 2.48 23.02 13.36
N GLY A 286 3.36 23.68 12.63
CA GLY A 286 4.80 23.63 12.84
C GLY A 286 5.30 24.96 13.37
N ARG A 287 6.23 24.92 14.31
CA ARG A 287 6.85 26.12 14.88
C ARG A 287 8.36 25.98 14.89
N LYS A 288 9.04 27.01 14.41
CA LYS A 288 10.48 27.14 14.54
C LYS A 288 10.82 27.56 15.96
N LEU A 289 11.49 26.69 16.71
CA LEU A 289 11.86 26.94 18.11
C LEU A 289 13.12 27.79 18.19
N ASN A 290 14.09 27.56 17.31
CA ASN A 290 15.31 28.33 17.15
C ASN A 290 15.90 28.10 15.76
N ASP A 291 17.10 28.57 15.46
CA ASP A 291 17.72 28.40 14.13
C ASP A 291 18.10 26.97 13.79
N GLN A 292 18.02 26.05 14.73
CA GLN A 292 18.42 24.64 14.56
C GLN A 292 17.25 23.65 14.71
N TRP A 293 16.18 24.02 15.42
CA TRP A 293 15.09 23.10 15.80
C TRP A 293 13.72 23.63 15.39
N ALA A 294 12.87 22.72 14.88
CA ALA A 294 11.46 22.96 14.61
C ALA A 294 10.62 21.80 15.16
N GLY A 295 9.39 22.05 15.54
CA GLY A 295 8.46 21.05 16.06
C GLY A 295 7.00 21.35 15.70
#